data_565cfb6452733cec51f60a93c21587dc
#
_entry.id   565cfb6452733cec51f60a93c21587dc
#
_cell.length_a   1.000
_cell.length_b   1.000
_cell.length_c   1.000
_cell.angle_alpha   90.00
_cell.angle_beta   90.00
_cell.angle_gamma   90.00
#
_symmetry.space_group_name_H-M   'P 1'
#
loop_
_entity.id
_entity.type
_entity.pdbx_description
1 polymer ?
#
loop_
_entity_poly.entity_id
_entity_poly.type
_entity_poly.pdbx_seq_one_letter_code
_entity_poly.pdbx_strand_id
1 'polypeptide(L)'
;MKILLDAMGGDNAPKSTVQGAADAVKEFGDGMTLALLGDEAKIKAAAQELGVDLTPFELIHCTEDVDMHDDPVKAVRHKTDSSLVKGLTMLKNGEADAFVSAGSTGALHVGTSLIVRTVKGVKRPALATCMPGKKQPFLLLDCGANAECRAEMLNAFGTMGSVYMNKVMGRKEPAVALVNNGAEDTKGTPMYREAHGLLKANPAIRFVGNIEPRDIMAGEVDVIVCDGFVGNVVLKLTEGVAGTLLGMLKDIFMQSIVTKLCYLGVKGGLRNLKHMMDSEEIGGAPLLGAAKPVIKAHGSSKAKGIKNAIRQAKLCVANDLCGTMQSALAEVAAKAAAEKTDTE
;
A
#
# COMPACT_ATOMS: atom_id res chain seq x y z
N MET A 1 19.51 -0.94 -8.45
CA MET A 1 18.75 -1.27 -7.23
C MET A 1 18.33 -2.73 -7.25
N LYS A 2 18.26 -3.38 -6.07
CA LYS A 2 17.82 -4.77 -5.94
C LYS A 2 16.47 -4.83 -5.23
N ILE A 3 15.48 -5.47 -5.86
CA ILE A 3 14.13 -5.68 -5.29
C ILE A 3 13.95 -7.17 -5.04
N LEU A 4 13.47 -7.53 -3.85
CA LEU A 4 13.10 -8.88 -3.47
C LEU A 4 11.61 -9.10 -3.68
N LEU A 5 11.22 -10.19 -4.31
CA LEU A 5 9.84 -10.62 -4.47
C LEU A 5 9.60 -11.93 -3.74
N ASP A 6 8.67 -11.92 -2.80
CA ASP A 6 8.08 -13.12 -2.21
C ASP A 6 7.31 -13.88 -3.30
N ALA A 7 7.93 -14.90 -3.88
CA ALA A 7 7.33 -15.65 -4.98
C ALA A 7 6.26 -16.64 -4.52
N MET A 8 6.15 -16.90 -3.20
CA MET A 8 5.19 -17.85 -2.61
C MET A 8 3.99 -17.15 -1.99
N GLY A 9 4.01 -15.81 -1.84
CA GLY A 9 2.93 -15.05 -1.24
C GLY A 9 1.76 -14.78 -2.17
N GLY A 10 0.53 -15.02 -1.68
CA GLY A 10 -0.72 -14.74 -2.38
C GLY A 10 -1.42 -15.97 -2.96
N ASP A 11 -2.73 -15.81 -3.25
CA ASP A 11 -3.63 -16.92 -3.63
C ASP A 11 -3.26 -17.56 -4.98
N ASN A 12 -2.59 -16.81 -5.85
CA ASN A 12 -2.22 -17.21 -7.20
C ASN A 12 -0.70 -17.48 -7.36
N ALA A 13 0.05 -17.55 -6.24
CA ALA A 13 1.47 -17.85 -6.26
C ALA A 13 1.72 -19.36 -6.54
N PRO A 14 2.86 -19.72 -7.14
CA PRO A 14 3.90 -18.86 -7.68
C PRO A 14 3.64 -18.37 -9.12
N LYS A 15 2.57 -18.80 -9.80
CA LYS A 15 2.33 -18.45 -11.21
C LYS A 15 2.18 -16.96 -11.44
N SER A 16 1.34 -16.28 -10.63
CA SER A 16 1.14 -14.84 -10.77
C SER A 16 2.40 -14.03 -10.42
N THR A 17 3.17 -14.48 -9.44
CA THR A 17 4.39 -13.78 -9.02
C THR A 17 5.51 -13.93 -10.06
N VAL A 18 5.69 -15.13 -10.63
CA VAL A 18 6.66 -15.39 -11.71
C VAL A 18 6.30 -14.61 -12.97
N GLN A 19 5.02 -14.65 -13.42
CA GLN A 19 4.58 -13.89 -14.60
C GLN A 19 4.69 -12.38 -14.37
N GLY A 20 4.24 -11.90 -13.21
CA GLY A 20 4.32 -10.47 -12.89
C GLY A 20 5.76 -9.96 -12.78
N ALA A 21 6.68 -10.78 -12.30
CA ALA A 21 8.11 -10.50 -12.31
C ALA A 21 8.66 -10.37 -13.74
N ALA A 22 8.32 -11.31 -14.63
CA ALA A 22 8.71 -11.26 -16.03
C ALA A 22 8.19 -10.02 -16.75
N ASP A 23 6.90 -9.69 -16.54
CA ASP A 23 6.28 -8.49 -17.09
C ASP A 23 6.95 -7.20 -16.55
N ALA A 24 7.36 -7.19 -15.27
CA ALA A 24 8.06 -6.07 -14.66
C ALA A 24 9.45 -5.85 -15.25
N VAL A 25 10.23 -6.90 -15.41
CA VAL A 25 11.58 -6.82 -16.01
C VAL A 25 11.49 -6.38 -17.45
N LYS A 26 10.50 -6.88 -18.21
CA LYS A 26 10.30 -6.50 -19.60
C LYS A 26 9.94 -5.01 -19.77
N GLU A 27 9.14 -4.44 -18.85
CA GLU A 27 8.61 -3.07 -19.00
C GLU A 27 9.55 -2.01 -18.39
N PHE A 28 10.19 -2.31 -17.26
CA PHE A 28 11.00 -1.34 -16.51
C PHE A 28 12.21 -1.95 -15.78
N GLY A 29 12.79 -3.02 -16.34
CA GLY A 29 13.92 -3.73 -15.73
C GLY A 29 15.24 -2.94 -15.69
N ASP A 30 15.38 -1.87 -16.50
CA ASP A 30 16.60 -1.10 -16.56
C ASP A 30 17.03 -0.56 -15.18
N GLY A 31 18.28 -0.87 -14.79
CA GLY A 31 18.83 -0.48 -13.50
C GLY A 31 18.24 -1.20 -12.29
N MET A 32 17.48 -2.29 -12.51
CA MET A 32 16.86 -3.09 -11.46
C MET A 32 17.27 -4.56 -11.56
N THR A 33 17.73 -5.13 -10.46
CA THR A 33 17.87 -6.58 -10.27
C THR A 33 16.68 -7.09 -9.47
N LEU A 34 16.00 -8.12 -9.95
CA LEU A 34 14.87 -8.73 -9.25
C LEU A 34 15.24 -10.13 -8.77
N ALA A 35 15.07 -10.36 -7.45
CA ALA A 35 15.29 -11.66 -6.84
C ALA A 35 13.95 -12.30 -6.44
N LEU A 36 13.75 -13.57 -6.79
CA LEU A 36 12.57 -14.36 -6.46
C LEU A 36 12.90 -15.27 -5.27
N LEU A 37 12.17 -15.09 -4.16
CA LEU A 37 12.34 -15.88 -2.94
C LEU A 37 11.24 -16.93 -2.83
N GLY A 38 11.59 -18.19 -2.62
CA GLY A 38 10.63 -19.27 -2.43
C GLY A 38 11.19 -20.66 -2.74
N ASP A 39 10.30 -21.63 -2.83
CA ASP A 39 10.63 -22.98 -3.27
C ASP A 39 11.10 -22.94 -4.74
N GLU A 40 12.39 -23.13 -4.93
CA GLU A 40 13.02 -23.04 -6.27
C GLU A 40 12.42 -24.03 -7.27
N ALA A 41 12.03 -25.24 -6.82
CA ALA A 41 11.41 -26.23 -7.69
C ALA A 41 10.02 -25.77 -8.17
N LYS A 42 9.21 -25.19 -7.27
CA LYS A 42 7.90 -24.63 -7.62
C LYS A 42 8.02 -23.42 -8.54
N ILE A 43 9.01 -22.53 -8.31
CA ILE A 43 9.28 -21.37 -9.18
C ILE A 43 9.67 -21.83 -10.59
N LYS A 44 10.61 -22.80 -10.71
CA LYS A 44 11.03 -23.35 -11.99
C LYS A 44 9.89 -24.04 -12.74
N ALA A 45 9.06 -24.83 -12.03
CA ALA A 45 7.90 -25.48 -12.63
C ALA A 45 6.87 -24.46 -13.17
N ALA A 46 6.58 -23.40 -12.40
CA ALA A 46 5.70 -22.33 -12.84
C ALA A 46 6.27 -21.58 -14.06
N ALA A 47 7.56 -21.26 -14.05
CA ALA A 47 8.21 -20.60 -15.17
C ALA A 47 8.17 -21.45 -16.45
N GLN A 48 8.42 -22.75 -16.34
CA GLN A 48 8.32 -23.69 -17.47
C GLN A 48 6.90 -23.74 -18.05
N GLU A 49 5.88 -23.83 -17.20
CA GLU A 49 4.47 -23.85 -17.63
C GLU A 49 4.07 -22.55 -18.35
N LEU A 50 4.60 -21.41 -17.89
CA LEU A 50 4.29 -20.08 -18.42
C LEU A 50 5.19 -19.68 -19.60
N GLY A 51 6.25 -20.43 -19.90
CA GLY A 51 7.26 -20.08 -20.89
C GLY A 51 8.10 -18.85 -20.50
N VAL A 52 8.28 -18.62 -19.19
CA VAL A 52 9.07 -17.50 -18.65
C VAL A 52 10.54 -17.91 -18.54
N ASP A 53 11.43 -17.08 -19.12
CA ASP A 53 12.88 -17.19 -18.93
C ASP A 53 13.26 -16.67 -17.52
N LEU A 54 13.94 -17.52 -16.74
CA LEU A 54 14.41 -17.19 -15.41
C LEU A 54 15.82 -16.57 -15.38
N THR A 55 16.53 -16.53 -16.51
CA THR A 55 17.89 -15.98 -16.60
C THR A 55 18.05 -14.57 -16.03
N PRO A 56 17.07 -13.64 -16.19
CA PRO A 56 17.17 -12.28 -15.64
C PRO A 56 16.99 -12.20 -14.11
N PHE A 57 16.65 -13.31 -13.44
CA PHE A 57 16.30 -13.30 -12.02
C PHE A 57 17.35 -13.99 -11.18
N GLU A 58 17.58 -13.46 -9.98
CA GLU A 58 18.27 -14.18 -8.92
C GLU A 58 17.24 -15.07 -8.20
N LEU A 59 17.51 -16.36 -8.04
CA LEU A 59 16.66 -17.29 -7.31
C LEU A 59 17.24 -17.50 -5.92
N ILE A 60 16.43 -17.28 -4.88
CA ILE A 60 16.80 -17.46 -3.48
C ILE A 60 15.88 -18.54 -2.90
N HIS A 61 16.43 -19.74 -2.71
CA HIS A 61 15.67 -20.87 -2.19
C HIS A 61 15.21 -20.65 -0.75
N CYS A 62 13.94 -20.99 -0.49
CA CYS A 62 13.32 -21.00 0.83
C CYS A 62 12.57 -22.33 1.00
N THR A 63 12.66 -22.89 2.20
CA THR A 63 12.08 -24.22 2.51
C THR A 63 10.71 -24.11 3.20
N GLU A 64 10.32 -22.90 3.67
CA GLU A 64 9.09 -22.66 4.41
C GLU A 64 8.23 -21.61 3.73
N ASP A 65 6.91 -21.70 3.95
CA ASP A 65 5.92 -20.73 3.50
C ASP A 65 5.13 -20.20 4.70
N VAL A 66 4.77 -18.91 4.68
CA VAL A 66 3.82 -18.32 5.65
C VAL A 66 2.43 -18.37 5.04
N ASP A 67 1.56 -19.17 5.68
CA ASP A 67 0.15 -19.32 5.28
C ASP A 67 -0.69 -18.13 5.76
N MET A 68 -1.82 -17.89 5.08
CA MET A 68 -2.77 -16.81 5.44
C MET A 68 -3.45 -17.03 6.79
N HIS A 69 -3.51 -18.29 7.26
CA HIS A 69 -4.11 -18.69 8.55
C HIS A 69 -3.08 -18.79 9.69
N ASP A 70 -1.81 -18.65 9.41
CA ASP A 70 -0.77 -18.62 10.43
C ASP A 70 -0.96 -17.44 11.39
N ASP A 71 -0.71 -17.66 12.68
CA ASP A 71 -0.56 -16.56 13.62
C ASP A 71 0.63 -15.68 13.18
N PRO A 72 0.42 -14.38 12.90
CA PRO A 72 1.44 -13.52 12.32
C PRO A 72 2.73 -13.45 13.17
N VAL A 73 2.59 -13.39 14.49
CA VAL A 73 3.76 -13.26 15.40
C VAL A 73 4.54 -14.55 15.46
N LYS A 74 3.84 -15.69 15.54
CA LYS A 74 4.50 -17.02 15.55
C LYS A 74 5.17 -17.31 14.21
N ALA A 75 4.50 -17.04 13.09
CA ALA A 75 5.07 -17.21 11.76
C ALA A 75 6.38 -16.45 11.59
N VAL A 76 6.38 -15.15 11.92
CA VAL A 76 7.59 -14.31 11.82
C VAL A 76 8.72 -14.78 12.72
N ARG A 77 8.42 -15.36 13.91
CA ARG A 77 9.44 -15.82 14.85
C ARG A 77 10.01 -17.21 14.54
N HIS A 78 9.20 -18.09 13.97
CA HIS A 78 9.56 -19.52 13.85
C HIS A 78 9.85 -19.93 12.40
N LYS A 79 9.20 -19.35 11.39
CA LYS A 79 9.41 -19.69 9.99
C LYS A 79 10.52 -18.82 9.38
N THR A 80 11.73 -18.96 9.91
CA THR A 80 12.86 -18.07 9.57
C THR A 80 13.39 -18.26 8.16
N ASP A 81 13.19 -19.44 7.55
CA ASP A 81 13.56 -19.74 6.16
C ASP A 81 12.36 -19.58 5.19
N SER A 82 11.28 -18.91 5.62
CA SER A 82 10.20 -18.56 4.69
C SER A 82 10.59 -17.39 3.78
N SER A 83 10.02 -17.36 2.58
CA SER A 83 10.25 -16.30 1.59
C SER A 83 9.99 -14.91 2.16
N LEU A 84 8.97 -14.76 3.04
CA LEU A 84 8.62 -13.52 3.71
C LEU A 84 9.68 -13.11 4.74
N VAL A 85 10.02 -13.98 5.69
CA VAL A 85 10.93 -13.65 6.80
C VAL A 85 12.36 -13.49 6.33
N LYS A 86 12.83 -14.39 5.45
CA LYS A 86 14.14 -14.31 4.82
C LYS A 86 14.28 -13.04 4.00
N GLY A 87 13.28 -12.70 3.18
CA GLY A 87 13.28 -11.48 2.38
C GLY A 87 13.34 -10.20 3.23
N LEU A 88 12.54 -10.10 4.31
CA LEU A 88 12.60 -8.97 5.25
C LEU A 88 13.95 -8.89 5.99
N THR A 89 14.56 -10.05 6.29
CA THR A 89 15.89 -10.11 6.93
C THR A 89 16.99 -9.62 5.99
N MET A 90 16.97 -10.05 4.73
CA MET A 90 17.90 -9.57 3.69
C MET A 90 17.74 -8.06 3.47
N LEU A 91 16.47 -7.57 3.42
CA LEU A 91 16.18 -6.14 3.29
C LEU A 91 16.78 -5.34 4.46
N LYS A 92 16.60 -5.81 5.70
CA LYS A 92 17.20 -5.20 6.90
C LYS A 92 18.71 -5.14 6.83
N ASN A 93 19.35 -6.21 6.37
CA ASN A 93 20.81 -6.33 6.28
C ASN A 93 21.41 -5.43 5.17
N GLY A 94 20.59 -4.82 4.33
CA GLY A 94 21.05 -3.99 3.20
C GLY A 94 21.45 -4.81 1.97
N GLU A 95 21.08 -6.09 1.91
CA GLU A 95 21.29 -6.95 0.75
C GLU A 95 20.33 -6.64 -0.40
N ALA A 96 19.33 -5.81 -0.13
CA ALA A 96 18.36 -5.31 -1.10
C ALA A 96 17.82 -3.92 -0.70
N ASP A 97 17.15 -3.27 -1.67
CA ASP A 97 16.61 -1.92 -1.52
C ASP A 97 15.11 -1.90 -1.22
N ALA A 98 14.35 -2.93 -1.62
CA ALA A 98 12.91 -3.05 -1.36
C ALA A 98 12.47 -4.53 -1.32
N PHE A 99 11.30 -4.76 -0.69
CA PHE A 99 10.65 -6.06 -0.62
C PHE A 99 9.18 -5.96 -1.05
N VAL A 100 8.73 -6.92 -1.86
CA VAL A 100 7.35 -7.02 -2.36
C VAL A 100 6.76 -8.37 -1.96
N SER A 101 5.56 -8.38 -1.37
CA SER A 101 4.85 -9.62 -1.04
C SER A 101 3.34 -9.48 -1.22
N ALA A 102 2.68 -10.50 -1.75
CA ALA A 102 1.24 -10.65 -1.76
C ALA A 102 0.71 -11.56 -0.62
N GLY A 103 1.60 -12.07 0.24
CA GLY A 103 1.27 -12.95 1.36
C GLY A 103 0.47 -12.30 2.47
N SER A 104 0.40 -12.93 3.64
CA SER A 104 -0.36 -12.47 4.82
C SER A 104 -0.02 -11.03 5.21
N THR A 105 -1.02 -10.14 5.22
CA THR A 105 -0.84 -8.73 5.61
C THR A 105 -0.39 -8.62 7.07
N GLY A 106 -0.93 -9.47 7.96
CA GLY A 106 -0.55 -9.49 9.36
C GLY A 106 0.92 -9.89 9.54
N ALA A 107 1.36 -10.97 8.89
CA ALA A 107 2.75 -11.42 8.96
C ALA A 107 3.72 -10.40 8.34
N LEU A 108 3.35 -9.78 7.21
CA LEU A 108 4.15 -8.75 6.59
C LEU A 108 4.29 -7.50 7.47
N HIS A 109 3.20 -7.05 8.09
CA HIS A 109 3.22 -5.90 9.01
C HIS A 109 4.03 -6.19 10.28
N VAL A 110 3.84 -7.36 10.89
CA VAL A 110 4.61 -7.79 12.06
C VAL A 110 6.09 -7.94 11.72
N GLY A 111 6.40 -8.62 10.61
CA GLY A 111 7.77 -8.79 10.13
C GLY A 111 8.46 -7.46 9.81
N THR A 112 7.75 -6.54 9.15
CA THR A 112 8.26 -5.19 8.90
C THR A 112 8.56 -4.48 10.21
N SER A 113 7.66 -4.53 11.19
CA SER A 113 7.84 -3.87 12.49
C SER A 113 8.99 -4.43 13.31
N LEU A 114 9.14 -5.76 13.34
CA LEU A 114 10.13 -6.44 14.19
C LEU A 114 11.50 -6.57 13.53
N ILE A 115 11.55 -6.83 12.22
CA ILE A 115 12.79 -7.12 11.48
C ILE A 115 13.32 -5.86 10.81
N VAL A 116 12.57 -5.27 9.87
CA VAL A 116 13.00 -4.08 9.11
C VAL A 116 13.03 -2.84 10.00
N ARG A 117 12.09 -2.77 10.95
CA ARG A 117 11.85 -1.65 11.86
C ARG A 117 11.26 -0.43 11.14
N THR A 118 11.09 0.67 11.89
CA THR A 118 10.51 1.92 11.41
C THR A 118 11.56 3.03 11.35
N VAL A 119 11.30 4.05 10.54
CA VAL A 119 12.04 5.30 10.59
C VAL A 119 11.87 5.96 11.96
N LYS A 120 12.86 6.74 12.38
CA LYS A 120 12.84 7.42 13.69
C LYS A 120 11.60 8.32 13.79
N GLY A 121 10.87 8.20 14.90
CA GLY A 121 9.64 8.95 15.15
C GLY A 121 8.35 8.19 14.79
N VAL A 122 8.42 7.10 14.04
CA VAL A 122 7.26 6.25 13.72
C VAL A 122 7.18 5.07 14.68
N LYS A 123 6.05 4.93 15.37
CA LYS A 123 5.83 3.81 16.32
C LYS A 123 5.53 2.50 15.61
N ARG A 124 4.72 2.54 14.55
CA ARG A 124 4.33 1.38 13.72
C ARG A 124 4.16 1.84 12.27
N PRO A 125 4.54 1.02 11.29
CA PRO A 125 4.25 1.32 9.89
C PRO A 125 2.75 1.27 9.64
N ALA A 126 2.28 2.02 8.65
CA ALA A 126 0.88 2.08 8.26
C ALA A 126 0.70 1.60 6.82
N LEU A 127 -0.38 0.88 6.56
CA LEU A 127 -0.71 0.40 5.22
C LEU A 127 -1.40 1.52 4.43
N ALA A 128 -0.76 1.99 3.37
CA ALA A 128 -1.25 3.09 2.55
C ALA A 128 -1.79 2.58 1.21
N THR A 129 -3.06 2.81 0.94
CA THR A 129 -3.70 2.38 -0.31
C THR A 129 -4.11 3.58 -1.14
N CYS A 130 -3.61 3.67 -2.37
CA CYS A 130 -4.14 4.60 -3.36
C CYS A 130 -5.52 4.12 -3.82
N MET A 131 -6.53 4.98 -3.66
CA MET A 131 -7.90 4.71 -4.08
C MET A 131 -8.31 5.61 -5.24
N PRO A 132 -9.20 5.12 -6.12
CA PRO A 132 -9.75 5.95 -7.18
C PRO A 132 -10.67 7.02 -6.60
N GLY A 133 -10.48 8.25 -7.02
CA GLY A 133 -11.41 9.35 -6.77
C GLY A 133 -11.99 9.88 -8.08
N LYS A 134 -13.16 10.52 -8.02
CA LYS A 134 -13.82 11.08 -9.22
C LYS A 134 -12.95 12.10 -9.94
N LYS A 135 -12.29 13.00 -9.20
CA LYS A 135 -11.38 14.01 -9.77
C LYS A 135 -9.98 13.45 -9.99
N GLN A 136 -9.45 12.78 -8.98
CA GLN A 136 -8.10 12.22 -8.98
C GLN A 136 -7.97 11.13 -7.93
N PRO A 137 -6.99 10.20 -8.09
CA PRO A 137 -6.67 9.23 -7.06
C PRO A 137 -6.18 9.93 -5.79
N PHE A 138 -6.51 9.36 -4.64
CA PHE A 138 -6.10 9.81 -3.31
C PHE A 138 -5.51 8.66 -2.49
N LEU A 139 -4.75 8.98 -1.47
CA LEU A 139 -4.16 8.01 -0.55
C LEU A 139 -5.02 7.87 0.69
N LEU A 140 -5.49 6.67 1.00
CA LEU A 140 -6.12 6.31 2.27
C LEU A 140 -5.07 5.67 3.20
N LEU A 141 -4.97 6.14 4.44
CA LEU A 141 -3.94 5.76 5.39
C LEU A 141 -4.45 5.90 6.84
N ASP A 142 -4.55 4.88 7.63
CA ASP A 142 -4.15 3.48 7.54
C ASP A 142 -5.29 2.57 7.04
N CYS A 143 -4.96 1.57 6.22
CA CYS A 143 -5.96 0.67 5.63
C CYS A 143 -6.01 -0.71 6.29
N GLY A 144 -5.62 -0.82 7.58
CA GLY A 144 -5.78 -2.07 8.32
C GLY A 144 -4.51 -2.64 8.96
N ALA A 145 -3.41 -1.90 9.01
CA ALA A 145 -2.21 -2.32 9.73
C ALA A 145 -2.34 -2.07 11.25
N ASN A 146 -3.00 -0.99 11.65
CA ASN A 146 -3.13 -0.58 13.05
C ASN A 146 -4.60 -0.31 13.41
N ALA A 147 -5.30 -1.32 13.93
CA ALA A 147 -6.72 -1.19 14.30
C ALA A 147 -6.94 -0.15 15.42
N GLU A 148 -6.01 -0.03 16.34
CA GLU A 148 -6.02 0.97 17.40
C GLU A 148 -4.83 1.93 17.22
N CYS A 149 -5.13 3.22 17.16
CA CYS A 149 -4.16 4.29 17.03
C CYS A 149 -4.23 5.27 18.20
N ARG A 150 -3.14 6.01 18.39
CA ARG A 150 -3.11 7.23 19.21
C ARG A 150 -3.05 8.44 18.29
N ALA A 151 -3.41 9.60 18.81
CA ALA A 151 -3.46 10.84 18.04
C ALA A 151 -2.12 11.16 17.33
N GLU A 152 -1.00 10.93 18.01
CA GLU A 152 0.33 11.18 17.43
C GLU A 152 0.63 10.23 16.24
N MET A 153 0.03 9.04 16.21
CA MET A 153 0.18 8.13 15.06
C MET A 153 -0.56 8.70 13.84
N LEU A 154 -1.77 9.22 14.03
CA LEU A 154 -2.53 9.86 12.94
C LEU A 154 -1.80 11.09 12.40
N ASN A 155 -1.19 11.90 13.28
CA ASN A 155 -0.34 13.02 12.85
C ASN A 155 0.86 12.55 12.03
N ALA A 156 1.56 11.49 12.45
CA ALA A 156 2.66 10.90 11.68
C ALA A 156 2.16 10.34 10.33
N PHE A 157 0.96 9.72 10.28
CA PHE A 157 0.35 9.24 9.05
C PHE A 157 0.10 10.38 8.05
N GLY A 158 -0.39 11.53 8.52
CA GLY A 158 -0.55 12.72 7.69
C GLY A 158 0.77 13.15 7.03
N THR A 159 1.85 13.22 7.81
CA THR A 159 3.19 13.55 7.30
C THR A 159 3.68 12.52 6.29
N MET A 160 3.60 11.22 6.62
CA MET A 160 4.04 10.14 5.74
C MET A 160 3.24 10.09 4.43
N GLY A 161 1.91 10.27 4.50
CA GLY A 161 1.04 10.32 3.35
C GLY A 161 1.36 11.51 2.43
N SER A 162 1.59 12.69 3.01
CA SER A 162 1.99 13.88 2.26
C SER A 162 3.31 13.67 1.53
N VAL A 163 4.32 13.12 2.19
CA VAL A 163 5.61 12.79 1.56
C VAL A 163 5.44 11.79 0.41
N TYR A 164 4.64 10.73 0.60
CA TYR A 164 4.39 9.75 -0.44
C TYR A 164 3.68 10.36 -1.66
N MET A 165 2.62 11.13 -1.45
CA MET A 165 1.90 11.79 -2.54
C MET A 165 2.78 12.80 -3.28
N ASN A 166 3.66 13.49 -2.57
CA ASN A 166 4.61 14.41 -3.20
C ASN A 166 5.70 13.67 -3.98
N LYS A 167 6.43 12.75 -3.36
CA LYS A 167 7.63 12.12 -3.93
C LYS A 167 7.32 11.02 -4.95
N VAL A 168 6.29 10.21 -4.71
CA VAL A 168 5.97 9.05 -5.55
C VAL A 168 4.88 9.38 -6.56
N MET A 169 3.85 10.15 -6.13
CA MET A 169 2.71 10.48 -6.99
C MET A 169 2.84 11.85 -7.68
N GLY A 170 3.90 12.62 -7.38
CA GLY A 170 4.20 13.90 -8.02
C GLY A 170 3.24 15.05 -7.66
N ARG A 171 2.49 14.93 -6.54
CA ARG A 171 1.56 15.98 -6.08
C ARG A 171 2.31 17.09 -5.38
N LYS A 172 2.14 18.32 -5.83
CA LYS A 172 2.68 19.50 -5.14
C LYS A 172 1.75 19.85 -3.97
N GLU A 173 2.33 20.04 -2.78
CA GLU A 173 1.61 20.43 -1.55
C GLU A 173 0.30 19.63 -1.32
N PRO A 174 0.38 18.30 -1.15
CA PRO A 174 -0.80 17.46 -1.04
C PRO A 174 -1.73 17.91 0.09
N ALA A 175 -3.03 18.00 -0.19
CA ALA A 175 -4.05 18.27 0.81
C ALA A 175 -4.24 17.04 1.71
N VAL A 176 -4.17 17.23 3.02
CA VAL A 176 -4.36 16.19 4.03
C VAL A 176 -5.64 16.45 4.81
N ALA A 177 -6.53 15.46 4.90
CA ALA A 177 -7.74 15.52 5.74
C ALA A 177 -7.81 14.34 6.71
N LEU A 178 -8.52 14.54 7.81
CA LEU A 178 -8.83 13.51 8.80
C LEU A 178 -10.26 13.00 8.60
N VAL A 179 -10.46 11.68 8.43
CA VAL A 179 -11.81 11.09 8.38
C VAL A 179 -12.54 11.39 9.69
N ASN A 180 -13.76 11.87 9.58
CA ASN A 180 -14.56 12.13 10.77
C ASN A 180 -16.07 11.98 10.47
N ASN A 181 -16.90 11.95 11.51
CA ASN A 181 -18.37 11.89 11.41
C ASN A 181 -19.04 13.25 11.20
N GLY A 182 -18.27 14.31 10.96
CA GLY A 182 -18.69 15.68 10.66
C GLY A 182 -17.49 16.54 10.31
N ALA A 183 -17.72 17.64 9.60
CA ALA A 183 -16.67 18.53 9.11
C ALA A 183 -16.09 19.48 10.17
N GLU A 184 -16.83 19.68 11.30
CA GLU A 184 -16.45 20.64 12.34
C GLU A 184 -15.26 20.13 13.16
N ASP A 185 -14.38 21.01 13.59
CA ASP A 185 -13.17 20.71 14.39
C ASP A 185 -13.47 19.95 15.70
N THR A 186 -14.68 20.10 16.24
CA THR A 186 -15.12 19.50 17.50
C THR A 186 -15.65 18.07 17.39
N LYS A 187 -15.81 17.56 16.17
CA LYS A 187 -16.39 16.22 15.93
C LYS A 187 -15.38 15.09 16.22
N GLY A 188 -15.94 13.90 16.36
CA GLY A 188 -15.20 12.65 16.57
C GLY A 188 -14.96 12.29 18.03
N THR A 189 -14.30 11.16 18.23
CA THR A 189 -13.88 10.67 19.55
C THR A 189 -12.80 11.58 20.15
N PRO A 190 -12.52 11.49 21.46
CA PRO A 190 -11.43 12.26 22.07
C PRO A 190 -10.11 12.14 21.32
N MET A 191 -9.74 10.92 20.90
CA MET A 191 -8.53 10.64 20.12
C MET A 191 -8.52 11.38 18.76
N TYR A 192 -9.66 11.39 18.05
CA TYR A 192 -9.77 12.09 16.77
C TYR A 192 -9.71 13.62 16.91
N ARG A 193 -10.30 14.20 17.97
CA ARG A 193 -10.18 15.62 18.26
C ARG A 193 -8.74 16.04 18.60
N GLU A 194 -8.04 15.21 19.38
CA GLU A 194 -6.62 15.41 19.66
C GLU A 194 -5.78 15.31 18.36
N ALA A 195 -6.03 14.29 17.53
CA ALA A 195 -5.37 14.14 16.25
C ALA A 195 -5.60 15.32 15.30
N HIS A 196 -6.84 15.86 15.26
CA HIS A 196 -7.17 17.07 14.51
C HIS A 196 -6.30 18.26 14.95
N GLY A 197 -6.16 18.48 16.25
CA GLY A 197 -5.30 19.55 16.79
C GLY A 197 -3.85 19.37 16.39
N LEU A 198 -3.31 18.15 16.48
CA LEU A 198 -1.93 17.84 16.08
C LEU A 198 -1.70 18.01 14.58
N LEU A 199 -2.61 17.56 13.73
CA LEU A 199 -2.54 17.74 12.27
C LEU A 199 -2.63 19.22 11.87
N LYS A 200 -3.46 20.00 12.54
CA LYS A 200 -3.62 21.45 12.32
C LYS A 200 -2.34 22.23 12.69
N ALA A 201 -1.64 21.79 13.73
CA ALA A 201 -0.37 22.38 14.17
C ALA A 201 0.85 21.86 13.38
N ASN A 202 0.69 20.86 12.53
CA ASN A 202 1.80 20.20 11.84
C ASN A 202 2.32 21.04 10.65
N PRO A 203 3.57 21.55 10.71
CA PRO A 203 4.12 22.42 9.67
C PRO A 203 4.49 21.70 8.37
N ALA A 204 4.62 20.37 8.41
CA ALA A 204 5.08 19.57 7.28
C ALA A 204 3.96 19.18 6.30
N ILE A 205 2.70 19.58 6.61
CA ILE A 205 1.53 19.19 5.79
C ILE A 205 0.60 20.38 5.54
N ARG A 206 -0.14 20.30 4.44
CA ARG A 206 -1.28 21.19 4.18
C ARG A 206 -2.55 20.52 4.68
N PHE A 207 -2.82 20.67 5.99
CA PHE A 207 -4.04 20.13 6.58
C PHE A 207 -5.26 20.97 6.21
N VAL A 208 -6.33 20.31 5.72
CA VAL A 208 -7.55 20.96 5.25
C VAL A 208 -8.77 20.69 6.16
N GLY A 209 -8.56 20.05 7.32
CA GLY A 209 -9.61 19.78 8.30
C GLY A 209 -10.16 18.36 8.23
N ASN A 210 -11.37 18.17 8.79
CA ASN A 210 -12.07 16.89 8.74
C ASN A 210 -12.74 16.67 7.38
N ILE A 211 -12.90 15.40 7.00
CA ILE A 211 -13.67 14.97 5.83
C ILE A 211 -14.67 13.90 6.22
N GLU A 212 -15.92 14.04 5.76
CA GLU A 212 -16.92 13.00 5.97
C GLU A 212 -16.75 11.85 4.96
N PRO A 213 -17.06 10.59 5.34
CA PRO A 213 -16.90 9.43 4.48
C PRO A 213 -17.61 9.54 3.12
N ARG A 214 -18.75 10.25 3.05
CA ARG A 214 -19.48 10.45 1.79
C ARG A 214 -18.72 11.29 0.76
N ASP A 215 -17.79 12.15 1.20
CA ASP A 215 -17.07 13.09 0.35
C ASP A 215 -15.71 12.56 -0.12
N ILE A 216 -15.23 11.46 0.49
CA ILE A 216 -13.93 10.83 0.20
C ILE A 216 -13.76 10.53 -1.31
N MET A 217 -14.79 9.93 -1.92
CA MET A 217 -14.73 9.50 -3.32
C MET A 217 -14.80 10.66 -4.33
N ALA A 218 -15.03 11.90 -3.89
CA ALA A 218 -14.94 13.08 -4.75
C ALA A 218 -13.49 13.29 -5.27
N GLY A 219 -12.48 12.84 -4.53
CA GLY A 219 -11.06 12.96 -4.90
C GLY A 219 -10.59 14.42 -4.88
N GLU A 220 -11.08 15.22 -3.92
CA GLU A 220 -10.67 16.62 -3.73
C GLU A 220 -9.50 16.77 -2.77
N VAL A 221 -9.26 15.76 -1.96
CA VAL A 221 -8.17 15.67 -0.97
C VAL A 221 -7.20 14.60 -1.43
N ASP A 222 -5.89 14.84 -1.25
CA ASP A 222 -4.84 13.93 -1.72
C ASP A 222 -4.53 12.82 -0.72
N VAL A 223 -4.60 13.12 0.60
CA VAL A 223 -4.30 12.17 1.68
C VAL A 223 -5.44 12.17 2.68
N ILE A 224 -5.99 11.02 2.93
CA ILE A 224 -7.08 10.80 3.87
C ILE A 224 -6.56 9.94 5.01
N VAL A 225 -6.51 10.53 6.22
CA VAL A 225 -5.95 9.93 7.43
C VAL A 225 -7.07 9.33 8.28
N CYS A 226 -6.86 8.11 8.77
CA CYS A 226 -7.71 7.44 9.75
C CYS A 226 -6.92 6.37 10.50
N ASP A 227 -7.51 5.75 11.53
CA ASP A 227 -6.98 4.50 12.08
C ASP A 227 -7.25 3.32 11.13
N GLY A 228 -6.55 2.20 11.36
CA GLY A 228 -6.64 1.06 10.46
C GLY A 228 -7.99 0.34 10.52
N PHE A 229 -8.78 0.47 11.60
CA PHE A 229 -10.13 -0.08 11.64
C PHE A 229 -11.05 0.67 10.68
N VAL A 230 -11.11 2.00 10.82
CA VAL A 230 -11.92 2.87 9.95
C VAL A 230 -11.47 2.74 8.50
N GLY A 231 -10.17 2.80 8.23
CA GLY A 231 -9.64 2.70 6.88
C GLY A 231 -9.90 1.36 6.21
N ASN A 232 -9.81 0.26 6.93
CA ASN A 232 -10.16 -1.06 6.40
C ASN A 232 -11.66 -1.18 6.08
N VAL A 233 -12.53 -0.60 6.92
CA VAL A 233 -13.98 -0.52 6.66
C VAL A 233 -14.24 0.29 5.39
N VAL A 234 -13.66 1.48 5.26
CA VAL A 234 -13.80 2.34 4.06
C VAL A 234 -13.33 1.60 2.81
N LEU A 235 -12.14 1.00 2.86
CA LEU A 235 -11.57 0.25 1.74
C LEU A 235 -12.47 -0.90 1.30
N LYS A 236 -12.82 -1.79 2.23
CA LYS A 236 -13.61 -2.99 1.93
C LYS A 236 -15.04 -2.68 1.51
N LEU A 237 -15.67 -1.68 2.12
CA LEU A 237 -17.00 -1.22 1.71
C LEU A 237 -16.96 -0.64 0.30
N THR A 238 -15.96 0.19 -0.02
CA THR A 238 -15.82 0.77 -1.36
C THR A 238 -15.60 -0.32 -2.41
N GLU A 239 -14.72 -1.29 -2.15
CA GLU A 239 -14.50 -2.45 -3.03
C GLU A 239 -15.80 -3.24 -3.25
N GLY A 240 -16.54 -3.55 -2.18
CA GLY A 240 -17.79 -4.31 -2.23
C GLY A 240 -18.90 -3.58 -3.00
N VAL A 241 -19.10 -2.29 -2.72
CA VAL A 241 -20.10 -1.44 -3.40
C VAL A 241 -19.77 -1.31 -4.89
N ALA A 242 -18.50 -1.03 -5.22
CA ALA A 242 -18.08 -0.93 -6.62
C ALA A 242 -18.32 -2.24 -7.40
N GLY A 243 -17.93 -3.38 -6.82
CA GLY A 243 -18.17 -4.69 -7.44
C GLY A 243 -19.66 -4.98 -7.65
N THR A 244 -20.49 -4.71 -6.63
CA THR A 244 -21.95 -4.90 -6.70
C THR A 244 -22.59 -4.02 -7.76
N LEU A 245 -22.28 -2.72 -7.79
CA LEU A 245 -22.83 -1.78 -8.77
C LEU A 245 -22.43 -2.14 -10.21
N LEU A 246 -21.16 -2.53 -10.44
CA LEU A 246 -20.72 -2.98 -11.76
C LEU A 246 -21.43 -4.28 -12.19
N GLY A 247 -21.70 -5.19 -11.23
CA GLY A 247 -22.52 -6.39 -11.46
C GLY A 247 -23.95 -6.03 -11.88
N MET A 248 -24.63 -5.17 -11.11
CA MET A 248 -25.98 -4.71 -11.43
C MET A 248 -26.06 -4.03 -12.80
N LEU A 249 -25.11 -3.17 -13.14
CA LEU A 249 -25.03 -2.53 -14.46
C LEU A 249 -24.89 -3.56 -15.58
N LYS A 250 -24.05 -4.59 -15.39
CA LYS A 250 -23.92 -5.69 -16.34
C LYS A 250 -25.26 -6.41 -16.54
N ASP A 251 -25.98 -6.72 -15.46
CA ASP A 251 -27.25 -7.42 -15.50
C ASP A 251 -28.30 -6.59 -16.25
N ILE A 252 -28.39 -5.27 -16.01
CA ILE A 252 -29.28 -4.36 -16.75
C ILE A 252 -29.00 -4.43 -18.26
N PHE A 253 -27.73 -4.37 -18.67
CA PHE A 253 -27.37 -4.44 -20.09
C PHE A 253 -27.59 -5.83 -20.73
N MET A 254 -27.70 -6.89 -19.93
CA MET A 254 -27.91 -8.25 -20.44
C MET A 254 -29.39 -8.67 -20.55
N GLN A 255 -30.36 -7.83 -20.11
CA GLN A 255 -31.78 -8.17 -20.04
C GLN A 255 -32.45 -8.41 -21.40
N SER A 256 -32.04 -7.68 -22.44
CA SER A 256 -32.68 -7.76 -23.75
C SER A 256 -31.68 -7.52 -24.88
N ILE A 257 -32.11 -7.81 -26.14
CA ILE A 257 -31.31 -7.51 -27.34
C ILE A 257 -31.08 -5.99 -27.46
N VAL A 258 -32.09 -5.18 -27.14
CA VAL A 258 -32.00 -3.71 -27.19
C VAL A 258 -30.97 -3.20 -26.21
N THR A 259 -31.01 -3.65 -24.94
CA THR A 259 -30.06 -3.22 -23.94
C THR A 259 -28.63 -3.68 -24.26
N LYS A 260 -28.46 -4.86 -24.88
CA LYS A 260 -27.15 -5.33 -25.37
C LYS A 260 -26.60 -4.44 -26.50
N LEU A 261 -27.45 -3.95 -27.39
CA LEU A 261 -27.04 -2.98 -28.43
C LEU A 261 -26.66 -1.64 -27.81
N CYS A 262 -27.44 -1.14 -26.82
CA CYS A 262 -27.10 0.07 -26.10
C CYS A 262 -25.74 -0.05 -25.37
N TYR A 263 -25.41 -1.23 -24.83
CA TYR A 263 -24.11 -1.50 -24.21
C TYR A 263 -22.94 -1.21 -25.16
N LEU A 264 -23.06 -1.48 -26.47
CA LEU A 264 -21.99 -1.20 -27.42
C LEU A 264 -21.63 0.27 -27.48
N GLY A 265 -22.63 1.17 -27.35
CA GLY A 265 -22.42 2.62 -27.34
C GLY A 265 -21.71 3.12 -26.05
N VAL A 266 -21.93 2.48 -24.90
CA VAL A 266 -21.36 2.91 -23.60
C VAL A 266 -20.17 2.06 -23.16
N LYS A 267 -19.81 1.00 -23.87
CA LYS A 267 -18.76 0.03 -23.53
C LYS A 267 -17.41 0.69 -23.23
N GLY A 268 -17.05 1.75 -23.97
CA GLY A 268 -15.80 2.50 -23.78
C GLY A 268 -15.77 3.17 -22.40
N GLY A 269 -16.84 3.89 -22.05
CA GLY A 269 -16.97 4.56 -20.75
C GLY A 269 -16.97 3.57 -19.57
N LEU A 270 -17.71 2.46 -19.71
CA LEU A 270 -17.72 1.41 -18.67
C LEU A 270 -16.37 0.71 -18.51
N ARG A 271 -15.61 0.53 -19.60
CA ARG A 271 -14.23 0.00 -19.52
C ARG A 271 -13.33 0.96 -18.75
N ASN A 272 -13.41 2.26 -19.04
CA ASN A 272 -12.62 3.28 -18.34
C ASN A 272 -12.99 3.33 -16.85
N LEU A 273 -14.28 3.27 -16.52
CA LEU A 273 -14.73 3.20 -15.13
C LEU A 273 -14.18 1.96 -14.42
N LYS A 274 -14.29 0.78 -15.05
CA LYS A 274 -13.71 -0.45 -14.52
C LYS A 274 -12.19 -0.35 -14.31
N HIS A 275 -11.48 0.26 -15.25
CA HIS A 275 -10.03 0.46 -15.17
C HIS A 275 -9.66 1.41 -14.01
N MET A 276 -10.41 2.50 -13.82
CA MET A 276 -10.22 3.40 -12.69
C MET A 276 -10.43 2.70 -11.34
N MET A 277 -11.42 1.78 -11.26
CA MET A 277 -11.74 1.03 -10.04
C MET A 277 -10.87 -0.21 -9.84
N ASP A 278 -9.96 -0.52 -10.76
CA ASP A 278 -9.08 -1.69 -10.68
C ASP A 278 -7.89 -1.39 -9.77
N SER A 279 -7.90 -1.97 -8.58
CA SER A 279 -6.79 -1.85 -7.60
C SER A 279 -5.46 -2.37 -8.13
N GLU A 280 -5.46 -3.27 -9.13
CA GLU A 280 -4.23 -3.77 -9.76
C GLU A 280 -3.49 -2.72 -10.60
N GLU A 281 -4.18 -1.64 -11.05
CA GLU A 281 -3.56 -0.57 -11.84
C GLU A 281 -2.54 0.26 -11.04
N ILE A 282 -2.87 0.56 -9.80
CA ILE A 282 -2.00 1.36 -8.93
C ILE A 282 -0.85 0.50 -8.40
N GLY A 283 -1.12 -0.77 -8.13
CA GLY A 283 -0.15 -1.79 -7.80
C GLY A 283 0.44 -1.71 -6.40
N GLY A 284 -0.12 -2.44 -5.47
CA GLY A 284 0.41 -2.61 -4.12
C GLY A 284 0.29 -1.39 -3.20
N ALA A 285 0.18 -1.67 -1.92
CA ALA A 285 0.09 -0.72 -0.83
C ALA A 285 1.43 -0.68 -0.07
N PRO A 286 2.17 0.44 -0.05
CA PRO A 286 3.37 0.53 0.75
C PRO A 286 3.06 0.53 2.25
N LEU A 287 3.92 -0.12 3.04
CA LEU A 287 3.96 0.03 4.49
C LEU A 287 4.78 1.30 4.82
N LEU A 288 4.09 2.45 4.85
CA LEU A 288 4.73 3.73 5.11
C LEU A 288 5.26 3.81 6.55
N GLY A 289 6.39 4.45 6.72
CA GLY A 289 7.08 4.52 7.99
C GLY A 289 8.01 3.35 8.29
N ALA A 290 8.09 2.33 7.45
CA ALA A 290 9.15 1.32 7.50
C ALA A 290 10.51 1.94 7.17
N ALA A 291 11.59 1.42 7.77
CA ALA A 291 12.95 1.93 7.54
C ALA A 291 13.47 1.65 6.12
N LYS A 292 12.86 0.71 5.41
CA LYS A 292 13.10 0.38 4.00
C LYS A 292 11.76 0.14 3.31
N PRO A 293 11.64 0.35 1.99
CA PRO A 293 10.40 0.14 1.25
C PRO A 293 9.92 -1.32 1.32
N VAL A 294 8.72 -1.52 1.85
CA VAL A 294 8.00 -2.80 1.86
C VAL A 294 6.64 -2.57 1.21
N ILE A 295 6.34 -3.31 0.16
CA ILE A 295 5.11 -3.16 -0.63
C ILE A 295 4.25 -4.41 -0.47
N LYS A 296 3.01 -4.21 -0.05
CA LYS A 296 1.98 -5.25 0.02
C LYS A 296 1.17 -5.26 -1.27
N ALA A 297 1.26 -6.32 -2.06
CA ALA A 297 0.30 -6.58 -3.13
C ALA A 297 -0.96 -7.25 -2.57
N HIS A 298 -2.10 -7.12 -3.21
CA HIS A 298 -3.35 -7.78 -2.76
C HIS A 298 -3.19 -9.31 -2.82
N GLY A 299 -3.77 -10.05 -1.87
CA GLY A 299 -3.66 -11.53 -1.83
C GLY A 299 -4.13 -12.20 -3.12
N SER A 300 -5.20 -11.72 -3.74
CA SER A 300 -5.73 -12.22 -5.00
C SER A 300 -5.05 -11.65 -6.27
N SER A 301 -3.96 -10.87 -6.13
CA SER A 301 -3.26 -10.24 -7.26
C SER A 301 -2.89 -11.26 -8.33
N LYS A 302 -3.15 -10.87 -9.57
CA LYS A 302 -2.65 -11.53 -10.77
C LYS A 302 -1.32 -10.92 -11.18
N ALA A 303 -0.74 -11.38 -12.29
CA ALA A 303 0.54 -10.90 -12.82
C ALA A 303 0.61 -9.37 -12.92
N LYS A 304 -0.46 -8.69 -13.35
CA LYS A 304 -0.55 -7.23 -13.46
C LYS A 304 -0.38 -6.54 -12.10
N GLY A 305 -1.05 -7.01 -11.05
CA GLY A 305 -0.94 -6.45 -9.71
C GLY A 305 0.47 -6.61 -9.13
N ILE A 306 1.09 -7.78 -9.34
CA ILE A 306 2.49 -8.04 -8.93
C ILE A 306 3.44 -7.12 -9.70
N LYS A 307 3.32 -7.03 -11.03
CA LYS A 307 4.13 -6.12 -11.85
C LYS A 307 4.06 -4.68 -11.32
N ASN A 308 2.86 -4.19 -11.05
CA ASN A 308 2.66 -2.84 -10.57
C ASN A 308 3.14 -2.64 -9.12
N ALA A 309 3.10 -3.67 -8.26
CA ALA A 309 3.71 -3.63 -6.93
C ALA A 309 5.24 -3.51 -6.99
N ILE A 310 5.88 -4.22 -7.94
CA ILE A 310 7.32 -4.06 -8.21
C ILE A 310 7.63 -2.64 -8.71
N ARG A 311 6.78 -2.08 -9.59
CA ARG A 311 6.90 -0.68 -10.03
C ARG A 311 6.84 0.28 -8.84
N GLN A 312 5.90 0.09 -7.91
CA GLN A 312 5.81 0.92 -6.70
C GLN A 312 7.07 0.82 -5.84
N ALA A 313 7.60 -0.39 -5.65
CA ALA A 313 8.86 -0.59 -4.95
C ALA A 313 10.00 0.19 -5.60
N LYS A 314 10.14 0.10 -6.93
CA LYS A 314 11.13 0.85 -7.71
C LYS A 314 10.99 2.37 -7.52
N LEU A 315 9.76 2.90 -7.57
CA LEU A 315 9.49 4.33 -7.37
C LEU A 315 9.82 4.78 -5.94
N CYS A 316 9.50 3.98 -4.93
CA CYS A 316 9.82 4.30 -3.54
C CYS A 316 11.33 4.37 -3.30
N VAL A 317 12.11 3.46 -3.89
CA VAL A 317 13.58 3.46 -3.81
C VAL A 317 14.16 4.66 -4.58
N ALA A 318 13.74 4.85 -5.83
CA ALA A 318 14.27 5.88 -6.72
C ALA A 318 14.07 7.30 -6.19
N ASN A 319 13.00 7.52 -5.42
CA ASN A 319 12.67 8.83 -4.84
C ASN A 319 13.10 8.98 -3.37
N ASP A 320 13.92 8.09 -2.84
CA ASP A 320 14.36 8.07 -1.44
C ASP A 320 13.22 8.34 -0.44
N LEU A 321 12.14 7.57 -0.58
CA LEU A 321 10.91 7.76 0.19
C LEU A 321 11.17 7.71 1.71
N CYS A 322 11.94 6.72 2.16
CA CYS A 322 12.19 6.49 3.60
C CYS A 322 13.06 7.61 4.20
N GLY A 323 14.12 8.05 3.51
CA GLY A 323 14.96 9.16 3.96
C GLY A 323 14.20 10.48 4.01
N THR A 324 13.37 10.76 3.00
CA THR A 324 12.53 11.97 2.98
C THR A 324 11.49 11.95 4.11
N MET A 325 10.85 10.79 4.38
CA MET A 325 9.92 10.67 5.52
C MET A 325 10.62 10.91 6.85
N GLN A 326 11.81 10.34 7.04
CA GLN A 326 12.59 10.54 8.27
C GLN A 326 12.91 12.01 8.50
N SER A 327 13.29 12.73 7.45
CA SER A 327 13.60 14.16 7.53
C SER A 327 12.36 14.99 7.88
N ALA A 328 11.23 14.75 7.22
CA ALA A 328 9.98 15.46 7.50
C ALA A 328 9.46 15.21 8.93
N LEU A 329 9.53 13.97 9.41
CA LEU A 329 9.12 13.63 10.78
C LEU A 329 10.06 14.24 11.84
N ALA A 330 11.35 14.34 11.55
CA ALA A 330 12.32 15.00 12.43
C ALA A 330 12.03 16.51 12.56
N GLU A 331 11.65 17.17 11.47
CA GLU A 331 11.25 18.59 11.49
C GLU A 331 10.01 18.82 12.35
N VAL A 332 8.98 17.98 12.21
CA VAL A 332 7.77 18.03 13.05
C VAL A 332 8.11 17.85 14.52
N ALA A 333 8.98 16.89 14.85
CA ALA A 333 9.40 16.65 16.24
C ALA A 333 10.21 17.81 16.81
N ALA A 334 11.10 18.42 16.04
CA ALA A 334 11.90 19.56 16.46
C ALA A 334 11.02 20.78 16.78
N LYS A 335 10.02 21.07 15.93
CA LYS A 335 9.09 22.18 16.17
C LYS A 335 8.25 21.95 17.43
N ALA A 336 7.70 20.75 17.61
CA ALA A 336 6.93 20.41 18.80
C ALA A 336 7.76 20.50 20.11
N ALA A 337 9.08 20.27 20.05
CA ALA A 337 9.98 20.45 21.19
C ALA A 337 10.24 21.94 21.49
N ALA A 338 10.42 22.77 20.46
CA ALA A 338 10.63 24.22 20.62
C ALA A 338 9.41 24.91 21.25
N GLU A 339 8.19 24.57 20.80
CA GLU A 339 6.94 25.13 21.34
C GLU A 339 6.71 24.80 22.83
N LYS A 340 7.23 23.66 23.31
CA LYS A 340 7.15 23.29 24.74
C LYS A 340 8.10 24.09 25.62
N THR A 341 9.27 24.46 25.10
CA THR A 341 10.25 25.26 25.85
C THR A 341 9.87 26.73 25.95
N ASP A 342 9.05 27.24 25.01
CA ASP A 342 8.56 28.63 25.05
C ASP A 342 7.34 28.81 26.00
N THR A 343 6.76 27.72 26.50
CA THR A 343 5.57 27.72 27.39
C THR A 343 5.90 27.40 28.86
N GLU A 344 7.14 27.02 29.19
CA GLU A 344 7.69 26.90 30.55
C GLU A 344 8.48 28.17 30.97
#